data_d2e84ee078a090c4b6dfb478f0b9ad75
#
_entry.id   d2e84ee078a090c4b6dfb478f0b9ad75
#
_cell.length_a   1.000
_cell.length_b   1.000
_cell.length_c   1.000
_cell.angle_alpha   90.00
_cell.angle_beta   90.00
_cell.angle_gamma   90.00
#
_symmetry.space_group_name_H-M   'P 1'
#
loop_
_entity.id
_entity.type
_entity.pdbx_description
1 polymer ?
#
loop_
_entity_poly.entity_id
_entity_poly.type
_entity_poly.pdbx_seq_one_letter_code
_entity_poly.pdbx_strand_id
1 'polypeptide(L)'
;LVAAEMQDEVLAELSSLFADAPDAPVGLMRDLANHSFEVAGPVLRRSKALDEKTLLQVVNYQSQNHIKAVAQRDNVSETVSDAIVRSA
;
A
#
# COMPACT_ATOMS: atom_id res chain seq x y z
N LEU A 1 0.11 -24.40 -4.57
CA LEU A 1 -0.79 -23.66 -5.45
C LEU A 1 -1.95 -23.10 -4.66
N VAL A 2 -2.77 -24.01 -4.13
CA VAL A 2 -3.88 -23.58 -3.28
C VAL A 2 -3.37 -22.88 -2.03
N ALA A 3 -2.24 -23.34 -1.50
CA ALA A 3 -1.62 -22.73 -0.33
C ALA A 3 -1.19 -21.29 -0.59
N ALA A 4 -0.70 -21.01 -1.82
CA ALA A 4 -0.28 -19.66 -2.18
C ALA A 4 -1.47 -18.70 -2.25
N GLU A 5 -2.60 -19.17 -2.81
CA GLU A 5 -3.82 -18.36 -2.87
C GLU A 5 -4.37 -18.10 -1.47
N MET A 6 -4.38 -19.14 -0.61
CA MET A 6 -4.81 -18.99 0.78
C MET A 6 -3.92 -18.01 1.53
N GLN A 7 -2.62 -18.02 1.23
CA GLN A 7 -1.67 -17.12 1.86
C GLN A 7 -1.98 -15.67 1.52
N ASP A 8 -2.28 -15.39 0.27
CA ASP A 8 -2.63 -14.03 -0.15
C ASP A 8 -3.95 -13.56 0.46
N GLU A 9 -4.92 -14.45 0.59
CA GLU A 9 -6.19 -14.12 1.26
C GLU A 9 -5.97 -13.77 2.72
N VAL A 10 -5.16 -14.55 3.43
CA VAL A 10 -4.83 -14.29 4.83
C VAL A 10 -4.08 -12.97 4.96
N LEU A 11 -3.11 -12.75 4.10
CA LEU A 11 -2.34 -11.50 4.12
C LEU A 11 -3.24 -10.30 3.81
N ALA A 12 -4.20 -10.45 2.89
CA ALA A 12 -5.14 -9.37 2.58
C ALA A 12 -6.02 -9.03 3.79
N GLU A 13 -6.46 -10.04 4.53
CA GLU A 13 -7.23 -9.80 5.75
C GLU A 13 -6.38 -9.10 6.82
N LEU A 14 -5.14 -9.55 7.01
CA LEU A 14 -4.23 -8.91 7.94
C LEU A 14 -3.95 -7.47 7.52
N SER A 15 -3.71 -7.26 6.24
CA SER A 15 -3.49 -5.92 5.69
C SER A 15 -4.66 -4.99 5.99
N SER A 16 -5.88 -5.49 5.80
CA SER A 16 -7.09 -4.70 6.07
C SER A 16 -7.20 -4.33 7.55
N LEU A 17 -6.85 -5.26 8.44
CA LEU A 17 -6.85 -5.00 9.88
C LEU A 17 -5.80 -3.96 10.27
N PHE A 18 -4.58 -4.12 9.77
CA PHE A 18 -3.49 -3.20 10.08
C PHE A 18 -3.66 -1.84 9.41
N ALA A 19 -4.42 -1.78 8.32
CA ALA A 19 -4.64 -0.51 7.61
C ALA A 19 -5.25 0.56 8.52
N ASP A 20 -6.06 0.14 9.49
CA ASP A 20 -6.72 1.06 10.41
C ASP A 20 -5.97 1.22 11.74
N ALA A 21 -4.83 0.57 11.90
CA ALA A 21 -4.03 0.63 13.12
C ALA A 21 -2.95 1.72 13.00
N PRO A 22 -3.04 2.83 13.74
CA PRO A 22 -2.06 3.91 13.63
C PRO A 22 -0.68 3.53 14.17
N ASP A 23 -0.62 2.51 15.04
CA ASP A 23 0.62 2.07 15.67
C ASP A 23 1.25 0.86 14.99
N ALA A 24 0.79 0.51 13.80
CA ALA A 24 1.32 -0.66 13.10
C ALA A 24 2.81 -0.48 12.80
N PRO A 25 3.61 -1.57 12.91
CA PRO A 25 5.05 -1.48 12.64
C PRO A 25 5.33 -1.03 11.20
N VAL A 26 6.22 -0.05 11.05
CA VAL A 26 6.53 0.54 9.75
C VAL A 26 7.08 -0.51 8.79
N GLY A 27 7.96 -1.40 9.27
CA GLY A 27 8.53 -2.46 8.42
C GLY A 27 7.48 -3.40 7.85
N LEU A 28 6.52 -3.81 8.69
CA LEU A 28 5.43 -4.65 8.26
C LEU A 28 4.56 -3.94 7.24
N MET A 29 4.23 -2.67 7.50
CA MET A 29 3.38 -1.89 6.60
C MET A 29 4.06 -1.68 5.25
N ARG A 30 5.38 -1.49 5.25
CA ARG A 30 6.14 -1.37 4.01
C ARG A 30 6.09 -2.66 3.20
N ASP A 31 6.25 -3.80 3.86
CA ASP A 31 6.17 -5.10 3.18
C ASP A 31 4.79 -5.33 2.58
N LEU A 32 3.73 -5.03 3.33
CA LEU A 32 2.36 -5.16 2.85
C LEU A 32 2.08 -4.24 1.67
N ALA A 33 2.59 -3.01 1.74
CA ALA A 33 2.40 -2.02 0.66
C ALA A 33 3.07 -2.44 -0.65
N ASN A 34 4.14 -3.23 -0.56
CA ASN A 34 4.88 -3.72 -1.74
C ASN A 34 4.47 -5.12 -2.18
N HIS A 35 3.47 -5.68 -1.55
CA HIS A 35 2.95 -6.99 -1.91
C HIS A 35 2.01 -6.87 -3.11
N SER A 36 1.41 -7.98 -3.55
CA SER A 36 0.41 -7.94 -4.63
C SER A 36 -0.68 -6.91 -4.31
N PHE A 37 -1.34 -6.39 -5.33
CA PHE A 37 -2.35 -5.36 -5.11
C PHE A 37 -3.47 -5.82 -4.18
N GLU A 38 -3.84 -7.08 -4.24
CA GLU A 38 -4.87 -7.64 -3.37
C GLU A 38 -4.52 -7.43 -1.89
N VAL A 39 -3.26 -7.59 -1.55
CA VAL A 39 -2.77 -7.39 -0.17
C VAL A 39 -2.51 -5.91 0.09
N ALA A 40 -1.88 -5.21 -0.85
CA ALA A 40 -1.44 -3.84 -0.66
C ALA A 40 -2.58 -2.82 -0.66
N GLY A 41 -3.67 -3.10 -1.36
CA GLY A 41 -4.76 -2.15 -1.56
C GLY A 41 -5.26 -1.47 -0.29
N PRO A 42 -5.71 -2.23 0.71
CA PRO A 42 -6.24 -1.63 1.95
C PRO A 42 -5.22 -0.75 2.66
N VAL A 43 -3.97 -1.21 2.75
CA VAL A 43 -2.89 -0.47 3.41
C VAL A 43 -2.60 0.83 2.65
N LEU A 44 -2.49 0.74 1.34
CA LEU A 44 -2.19 1.91 0.51
C LEU A 44 -3.29 2.97 0.60
N ARG A 45 -4.55 2.55 0.66
CA ARG A 45 -5.66 3.49 0.72
C ARG A 45 -5.86 4.13 2.08
N ARG A 46 -5.65 3.38 3.18
CA ARG A 46 -6.11 3.80 4.50
C ARG A 46 -5.04 3.98 5.55
N SER A 47 -3.90 3.31 5.43
CA SER A 47 -2.92 3.31 6.52
C SER A 47 -2.28 4.67 6.73
N LYS A 48 -2.30 5.14 7.97
CA LYS A 48 -1.59 6.34 8.38
C LYS A 48 -0.18 6.02 8.86
N ALA A 49 0.16 4.72 8.95
CA ALA A 49 1.48 4.28 9.37
C ALA A 49 2.48 4.22 8.20
N LEU A 50 2.02 4.40 6.96
CA LEU A 50 2.91 4.44 5.80
C LEU A 50 3.55 5.81 5.69
N ASP A 51 4.87 5.85 5.60
CA ASP A 51 5.60 7.10 5.44
C ASP A 51 5.68 7.49 3.95
N GLU A 52 6.05 8.75 3.71
CA GLU A 52 6.15 9.29 2.36
C GLU A 52 7.14 8.51 1.51
N LYS A 53 8.25 8.09 2.09
CA LYS A 53 9.29 7.33 1.40
C LYS A 53 8.73 6.01 0.85
N THR A 54 7.94 5.31 1.65
CA THR A 54 7.30 4.07 1.22
C THR A 54 6.31 4.32 0.10
N LEU A 55 5.50 5.37 0.22
CA LEU A 55 4.53 5.72 -0.83
C LEU A 55 5.22 6.08 -2.14
N LEU A 56 6.32 6.81 -2.09
CA LEU A 56 7.11 7.13 -3.28
C LEU A 56 7.66 5.87 -3.93
N GLN A 57 8.17 4.94 -3.12
CA GLN A 57 8.68 3.68 -3.63
C GLN A 57 7.59 2.88 -4.35
N VAL A 58 6.41 2.82 -3.77
CA VAL A 58 5.28 2.12 -4.38
C VAL A 58 4.91 2.76 -5.71
N VAL A 59 4.80 4.08 -5.76
CA VAL A 59 4.44 4.80 -6.98
C VAL A 59 5.47 4.57 -8.08
N ASN A 60 6.76 4.52 -7.72
CA ASN A 60 7.83 4.38 -8.70
C ASN A 60 8.04 2.96 -9.21
N TYR A 61 7.70 1.94 -8.41
CA TYR A 61 8.10 0.57 -8.73
C TYR A 61 6.97 -0.44 -8.80
N GLN A 62 5.76 -0.10 -8.36
CA GLN A 62 4.65 -1.03 -8.34
C GLN A 62 3.67 -0.79 -9.48
N SER A 63 2.60 -1.58 -9.54
CA SER A 63 1.64 -1.54 -10.64
C SER A 63 0.77 -0.29 -10.64
N GLN A 64 0.06 -0.07 -11.75
CA GLN A 64 -0.90 1.03 -11.87
C GLN A 64 -2.01 0.93 -10.82
N ASN A 65 -2.40 -0.28 -10.45
CA ASN A 65 -3.40 -0.47 -9.41
C ASN A 65 -2.90 0.04 -8.06
N HIS A 66 -1.62 -0.19 -7.75
CA HIS A 66 -1.00 0.35 -6.53
C HIS A 66 -1.02 1.88 -6.56
N ILE A 67 -0.67 2.46 -7.69
CA ILE A 67 -0.65 3.92 -7.86
C ILE A 67 -2.04 4.51 -7.65
N LYS A 68 -3.07 3.88 -8.21
CA LYS A 68 -4.44 4.32 -8.01
C LYS A 68 -4.85 4.28 -6.55
N ALA A 69 -4.45 3.24 -5.83
CA ALA A 69 -4.75 3.13 -4.40
C ALA A 69 -4.10 4.25 -3.61
N VAL A 70 -2.85 4.59 -3.93
CA VAL A 70 -2.17 5.72 -3.28
C VAL A 70 -2.91 7.02 -3.56
N ALA A 71 -3.37 7.20 -4.80
CA ALA A 71 -4.09 8.41 -5.20
C ALA A 71 -5.44 8.56 -4.48
N GLN A 72 -6.00 7.48 -3.97
CA GLN A 72 -7.27 7.50 -3.25
C GLN A 72 -7.14 7.87 -1.77
N ARG A 73 -5.93 8.10 -1.29
CA ARG A 73 -5.70 8.47 0.12
C ARG A 73 -6.30 9.84 0.40
N ASP A 74 -6.75 10.03 1.65
CA ASP A 74 -7.32 11.31 2.09
C ASP A 74 -6.33 12.46 1.99
N ASN A 75 -5.06 12.17 2.30
CA ASN A 75 -4.00 13.16 2.24
C ASN A 75 -2.85 12.62 1.41
N VAL A 76 -2.58 13.26 0.29
CA VAL A 76 -1.44 12.91 -0.57
C VAL A 76 -0.52 14.11 -0.58
N SER A 77 0.74 13.93 -0.17
CA SER A 77 1.72 15.01 -0.16
C SER A 77 2.00 15.48 -1.60
N GLU A 78 2.48 16.71 -1.71
CA GLU A 78 2.84 17.26 -3.02
C GLU A 78 3.89 16.40 -3.73
N THR A 79 4.87 15.90 -2.97
CA THR A 79 5.92 15.04 -3.51
C THR A 79 5.34 13.75 -4.09
N VAL A 80 4.43 13.10 -3.36
CA VAL A 80 3.80 11.86 -3.82
C VAL A 80 2.87 12.16 -4.99
N SER A 81 2.12 13.24 -4.93
CA SER A 81 1.23 13.66 -6.01
C SER A 81 2.00 13.88 -7.31
N ASP A 82 3.15 14.53 -7.23
CA ASP A 82 4.05 14.75 -8.36
C ASP A 82 4.49 13.42 -8.97
N ALA A 83 4.89 12.47 -8.11
CA ALA A 83 5.33 11.15 -8.56
C ALA A 83 4.20 10.41 -9.28
N ILE A 84 2.98 10.51 -8.78
CA ILE A 84 1.80 9.91 -9.41
C ILE A 84 1.60 10.46 -10.82
N VAL A 85 1.68 11.78 -10.96
CA VAL A 85 1.50 12.43 -12.26
C VAL A 85 2.58 11.96 -13.25
N ARG A 86 3.82 11.85 -12.80
CA ARG A 86 4.92 11.38 -13.67
C ARG A 86 4.77 9.93 -14.06
N SER A 87 4.12 9.11 -13.23
CA SER A 87 3.95 7.68 -13.47
C SER A 87 2.72 7.36 -14.29
N ALA A 88 1.85 8.30 -14.48
CA ALA A 88 0.59 8.08 -15.19
C ALA A 88 0.76 7.97 -16.71
#